data_7dd0366c0a3c7e80951268e01b5d68a2
#
_entry.id   7dd0366c0a3c7e80951268e01b5d68a2
#
_cell.length_a   1.000
_cell.length_b   1.000
_cell.length_c   1.000
_cell.angle_alpha   90.00
_cell.angle_beta   90.00
_cell.angle_gamma   90.00
#
_symmetry.space_group_name_H-M   'P 1'
#
loop_
_entity.id
_entity.type
_entity.pdbx_description
1 polymer ?
#
loop_
_entity_poly.entity_id
_entity_poly.type
_entity_poly.pdbx_seq_one_letter_code
_entity_poly.pdbx_strand_id
1 'polypeptide(L)'
;MTDVVPLADAREESRFGAKATGLGAAARSGLPVPPGIALSGSIVSAVAAGQQRAIEQLVTAARPLAGPLAVRSSAVDEDSADASFAGQHLTLLNVPKVGDLPAAIREIWWSANSDSAITYRQRVGLFARPSVGVVVQSLLDPEVAGVMFTQNPINKADERLIEASWGLGEVVVAGRVIPDSFRMDRVGAVRERTPGLKKIAIRAAADGGTVEESVAPELVGQLCLDDDQLAQLNALAAQCEQVYGLARDIEWAFAGGQLYLLQCRAVTRAGSSSRPAAPPAASGPSKAIERVPLFANMSPRDIEGIAALFKERRFAAGETITKQGAGGAAFFLIESGEAIVSVAGQRRATLTKGDYFGEIALIDEGARSATITASTELVCYGLTYWEFRPLVQQNATIAWNLLQTLVKRLRNAEADQQA
;
A
#
# COMPACT_ATOMS: atom_id res chain seq x y z
N MET A 1 33.66 4.56 -4.68
CA MET A 1 32.50 3.86 -4.07
C MET A 1 31.65 3.27 -5.18
N THR A 2 31.30 2.00 -5.08
CA THR A 2 30.52 1.29 -6.11
C THR A 2 29.05 1.71 -6.03
N ASP A 3 28.47 2.05 -7.18
CA ASP A 3 27.07 2.51 -7.29
C ASP A 3 26.06 1.37 -7.45
N VAL A 4 26.55 0.15 -7.68
CA VAL A 4 25.79 -1.10 -7.68
C VAL A 4 26.45 -2.04 -6.68
N VAL A 5 25.68 -2.52 -5.72
CA VAL A 5 26.19 -3.39 -4.66
C VAL A 5 25.24 -4.58 -4.43
N PRO A 6 25.74 -5.73 -3.94
CA PRO A 6 24.87 -6.75 -3.36
C PRO A 6 23.93 -6.13 -2.32
N LEU A 7 22.71 -6.60 -2.22
CA LEU A 7 21.71 -6.01 -1.33
C LEU A 7 22.19 -5.94 0.13
N ALA A 8 22.91 -6.96 0.60
CA ALA A 8 23.51 -6.99 1.94
C ALA A 8 24.52 -5.86 2.19
N ASP A 9 25.10 -5.28 1.14
CA ASP A 9 26.09 -4.19 1.24
C ASP A 9 25.48 -2.79 1.14
N ALA A 10 24.16 -2.68 0.91
CA ALA A 10 23.45 -1.41 0.93
C ALA A 10 23.33 -0.90 2.38
N ARG A 11 24.16 0.10 2.75
CA ARG A 11 24.24 0.64 4.12
C ARG A 11 23.89 2.11 4.22
N GLU A 12 24.05 2.86 3.15
CA GLU A 12 23.88 4.31 3.12
C GLU A 12 22.50 4.68 2.52
N GLU A 13 21.56 5.05 3.37
CA GLU A 13 20.21 5.40 2.95
C GLU A 13 20.18 6.58 1.98
N SER A 14 21.02 7.59 2.20
CA SER A 14 21.18 8.75 1.30
C SER A 14 21.57 8.38 -0.15
N ARG A 15 22.15 7.17 -0.35
CA ARG A 15 22.57 6.67 -1.66
C ARG A 15 21.61 5.67 -2.26
N PHE A 16 21.15 4.73 -1.45
CA PHE A 16 20.39 3.56 -1.93
C PHE A 16 18.91 3.61 -1.56
N GLY A 17 18.51 4.54 -0.68
CA GLY A 17 17.14 4.67 -0.18
C GLY A 17 16.79 3.72 0.97
N ALA A 18 15.68 3.98 1.63
CA ALA A 18 15.25 3.28 2.85
C ALA A 18 14.97 1.79 2.61
N LYS A 19 14.28 1.45 1.51
CA LYS A 19 13.95 0.06 1.19
C LYS A 19 15.21 -0.80 0.99
N ALA A 20 16.20 -0.30 0.23
CA ALA A 20 17.44 -1.02 -0.01
C ALA A 20 18.25 -1.23 1.27
N THR A 21 18.38 -0.19 2.10
CA THR A 21 19.13 -0.28 3.35
C THR A 21 18.43 -1.13 4.40
N GLY A 22 17.09 -1.07 4.44
CA GLY A 22 16.26 -1.95 5.26
C GLY A 22 16.47 -3.42 4.89
N LEU A 23 16.24 -3.80 3.64
CA LEU A 23 16.45 -5.17 3.18
C LEU A 23 17.92 -5.61 3.32
N GLY A 24 18.88 -4.69 3.14
CA GLY A 24 20.30 -4.94 3.38
C GLY A 24 20.57 -5.28 4.84
N ALA A 25 19.95 -4.59 5.79
CA ALA A 25 20.05 -4.91 7.22
C ALA A 25 19.45 -6.28 7.54
N ALA A 26 18.30 -6.62 6.96
CA ALA A 26 17.69 -7.94 7.07
C ALA A 26 18.63 -9.05 6.60
N ALA A 27 19.17 -8.90 5.39
CA ALA A 27 20.07 -9.89 4.80
C ALA A 27 21.34 -10.11 5.67
N ARG A 28 21.94 -9.03 6.20
CA ARG A 28 23.09 -9.12 7.12
C ARG A 28 22.76 -9.80 8.44
N SER A 29 21.51 -9.69 8.89
CA SER A 29 21.02 -10.32 10.11
C SER A 29 20.54 -11.75 9.90
N GLY A 30 20.70 -12.32 8.69
CA GLY A 30 20.30 -13.69 8.37
C GLY A 30 18.80 -13.88 8.14
N LEU A 31 18.03 -12.80 8.00
CA LEU A 31 16.62 -12.89 7.62
C LEU A 31 16.49 -13.38 6.16
N PRO A 32 15.45 -14.16 5.84
CA PRO A 32 15.27 -14.75 4.52
C PRO A 32 14.81 -13.72 3.48
N VAL A 33 15.74 -12.97 2.92
CA VAL A 33 15.48 -11.97 1.88
C VAL A 33 15.78 -12.56 0.51
N PRO A 34 14.95 -12.35 -0.52
CA PRO A 34 15.26 -12.78 -1.88
C PRO A 34 16.61 -12.20 -2.36
N PRO A 35 17.42 -12.97 -3.10
CA PRO A 35 18.67 -12.47 -3.67
C PRO A 35 18.48 -11.20 -4.48
N GLY A 36 19.40 -10.24 -4.35
CA GLY A 36 19.24 -8.97 -5.05
C GLY A 36 20.44 -8.05 -4.97
N ILE A 37 20.36 -6.96 -5.72
CA ILE A 37 21.31 -5.85 -5.76
C ILE A 37 20.61 -4.53 -5.44
N ALA A 38 21.37 -3.58 -4.91
CA ALA A 38 20.93 -2.21 -4.70
C ALA A 38 21.67 -1.27 -5.64
N LEU A 39 20.93 -0.32 -6.23
CA LEU A 39 21.41 0.70 -7.14
C LEU A 39 21.33 2.06 -6.45
N SER A 40 22.41 2.84 -6.51
CA SER A 40 22.39 4.21 -6.01
C SER A 40 21.58 5.14 -6.92
N GLY A 41 21.08 6.27 -6.40
CA GLY A 41 20.37 7.26 -7.20
C GLY A 41 21.21 7.83 -8.35
N SER A 42 22.54 7.88 -8.20
CA SER A 42 23.46 8.33 -9.25
C SER A 42 23.45 7.38 -10.46
N ILE A 43 23.57 6.07 -10.24
CA ILE A 43 23.56 5.10 -11.35
C ILE A 43 22.15 4.97 -11.97
N VAL A 44 21.10 5.06 -11.16
CA VAL A 44 19.71 5.09 -11.66
C VAL A 44 19.52 6.26 -12.65
N SER A 45 19.98 7.46 -12.28
CA SER A 45 19.94 8.64 -13.16
C SER A 45 20.79 8.47 -14.42
N ALA A 46 21.97 7.86 -14.30
CA ALA A 46 22.87 7.60 -15.43
C ALA A 46 22.28 6.57 -16.41
N VAL A 47 21.67 5.51 -15.91
CA VAL A 47 20.94 4.51 -16.73
C VAL A 47 19.74 5.14 -17.41
N ALA A 48 18.96 5.96 -16.70
CA ALA A 48 17.82 6.69 -17.27
C ALA A 48 18.22 7.65 -18.39
N ALA A 49 19.41 8.25 -18.27
CA ALA A 49 20.02 9.10 -19.29
C ALA A 49 20.65 8.32 -20.47
N GLY A 50 20.61 6.98 -20.45
CA GLY A 50 21.15 6.14 -21.52
C GLY A 50 22.67 6.01 -21.53
N GLN A 51 23.37 6.30 -20.41
CA GLN A 51 24.83 6.18 -20.34
C GLN A 51 25.25 4.71 -20.43
N GLN A 52 25.95 4.34 -21.51
CA GLN A 52 26.30 2.97 -21.85
C GLN A 52 27.08 2.26 -20.73
N ARG A 53 28.06 2.95 -20.12
CA ARG A 53 28.86 2.39 -19.04
C ARG A 53 28.01 2.04 -17.78
N ALA A 54 27.03 2.87 -17.46
CA ALA A 54 26.11 2.61 -16.35
C ALA A 54 25.20 1.40 -16.63
N ILE A 55 24.73 1.28 -17.88
CA ILE A 55 23.93 0.13 -18.35
C ILE A 55 24.75 -1.15 -18.27
N GLU A 56 26.00 -1.15 -18.70
CA GLU A 56 26.90 -2.32 -18.63
C GLU A 56 27.18 -2.74 -17.18
N GLN A 57 27.39 -1.76 -16.29
CA GLN A 57 27.56 -2.05 -14.85
C GLN A 57 26.33 -2.70 -14.26
N LEU A 58 25.14 -2.16 -14.53
CA LEU A 58 23.86 -2.73 -14.09
C LEU A 58 23.67 -4.16 -14.57
N VAL A 59 23.78 -4.36 -15.89
CA VAL A 59 23.59 -5.69 -16.52
C VAL A 59 24.60 -6.71 -15.98
N THR A 60 25.86 -6.31 -15.81
CA THR A 60 26.88 -7.21 -15.29
C THR A 60 26.60 -7.61 -13.85
N ALA A 61 26.22 -6.66 -12.99
CA ALA A 61 25.91 -6.93 -11.59
C ALA A 61 24.63 -7.76 -11.40
N ALA A 62 23.65 -7.61 -12.30
CA ALA A 62 22.39 -8.35 -12.24
C ALA A 62 22.47 -9.77 -12.81
N ARG A 63 23.50 -10.12 -13.58
CA ARG A 63 23.66 -11.47 -14.20
C ARG A 63 23.51 -12.66 -13.23
N PRO A 64 23.99 -12.59 -11.97
CA PRO A 64 23.83 -13.71 -11.02
C PRO A 64 22.39 -13.92 -10.54
N LEU A 65 21.48 -12.95 -10.76
CA LEU A 65 20.09 -13.08 -10.35
C LEU A 65 19.38 -14.03 -11.33
N ALA A 66 18.76 -15.07 -10.78
CA ALA A 66 18.05 -16.08 -11.56
C ALA A 66 16.61 -15.66 -11.83
N GLY A 67 16.08 -16.08 -12.99
CA GLY A 67 14.68 -15.94 -13.37
C GLY A 67 14.24 -14.50 -13.66
N PRO A 68 12.93 -14.25 -13.68
CA PRO A 68 12.37 -12.93 -13.79
C PRO A 68 12.71 -12.08 -12.53
N LEU A 69 12.64 -10.76 -12.68
CA LEU A 69 13.12 -9.83 -11.67
C LEU A 69 11.98 -8.94 -11.14
N ALA A 70 12.07 -8.59 -9.86
CA ALA A 70 11.31 -7.52 -9.26
C ALA A 70 12.21 -6.27 -9.17
N VAL A 71 11.72 -5.14 -9.69
CA VAL A 71 12.44 -3.86 -9.72
C VAL A 71 11.63 -2.84 -8.93
N ARG A 72 12.18 -2.40 -7.79
CA ARG A 72 11.44 -1.63 -6.79
C ARG A 72 12.14 -0.29 -6.53
N SER A 73 11.41 0.81 -6.60
CA SER A 73 11.95 2.11 -6.16
C SER A 73 12.34 2.07 -4.68
N SER A 74 13.38 2.81 -4.33
CA SER A 74 13.91 2.95 -2.99
C SER A 74 14.30 4.41 -2.76
N ALA A 75 13.36 5.20 -2.25
CA ALA A 75 13.61 6.62 -1.97
C ALA A 75 14.20 6.82 -0.57
N VAL A 76 14.90 7.93 -0.38
CA VAL A 76 15.51 8.30 0.90
C VAL A 76 14.45 8.58 1.96
N ASP A 77 13.31 9.15 1.55
CA ASP A 77 12.25 9.60 2.47
C ASP A 77 11.05 8.63 2.50
N GLU A 78 11.16 7.43 1.90
CA GLU A 78 10.02 6.52 1.65
C GLU A 78 9.35 6.03 2.95
N ASP A 79 10.13 5.81 4.00
CA ASP A 79 9.68 5.30 5.30
C ASP A 79 9.72 6.37 6.41
N SER A 80 9.84 7.67 6.03
CA SER A 80 9.85 8.74 7.02
C SER A 80 8.48 8.86 7.71
N ALA A 81 8.51 9.06 9.03
CA ALA A 81 7.29 9.18 9.85
C ALA A 81 6.39 10.36 9.45
N ASP A 82 6.96 11.34 8.73
CA ASP A 82 6.32 12.62 8.42
C ASP A 82 5.76 12.71 6.99
N ALA A 83 6.09 11.77 6.10
CA ALA A 83 5.64 11.80 4.71
C ALA A 83 5.30 10.37 4.23
N SER A 84 4.02 10.06 4.13
CA SER A 84 3.57 8.80 3.53
C SER A 84 3.54 8.94 2.00
N PHE A 85 4.57 8.45 1.33
CA PHE A 85 4.64 8.34 -0.12
C PHE A 85 3.88 7.11 -0.67
N ALA A 86 2.92 6.57 0.10
CA ALA A 86 2.14 5.42 -0.30
C ALA A 86 1.48 5.63 -1.67
N GLY A 87 1.79 4.76 -2.62
CA GLY A 87 1.25 4.82 -3.99
C GLY A 87 2.03 5.69 -4.98
N GLN A 88 3.12 6.36 -4.58
CA GLN A 88 3.98 7.13 -5.49
C GLN A 88 5.27 6.38 -5.89
N HIS A 89 5.55 5.26 -5.25
CA HIS A 89 6.74 4.45 -5.50
C HIS A 89 6.39 3.27 -6.41
N LEU A 90 6.91 3.31 -7.62
CA LEU A 90 6.67 2.29 -8.63
C LEU A 90 7.43 1.01 -8.29
N THR A 91 6.74 -0.12 -8.38
CA THR A 91 7.31 -1.45 -8.39
C THR A 91 6.94 -2.12 -9.70
N LEU A 92 7.92 -2.66 -10.41
CA LEU A 92 7.73 -3.44 -11.61
C LEU A 92 8.07 -4.90 -11.27
N LEU A 93 7.04 -5.74 -11.31
CA LEU A 93 7.18 -7.18 -11.09
C LEU A 93 7.31 -7.90 -12.43
N ASN A 94 8.02 -9.00 -12.41
CA ASN A 94 8.21 -9.87 -13.56
C ASN A 94 8.85 -9.17 -14.77
N VAL A 95 9.97 -8.49 -14.53
CA VAL A 95 10.86 -8.05 -15.61
C VAL A 95 11.59 -9.28 -16.14
N PRO A 96 11.35 -9.72 -17.39
CA PRO A 96 11.67 -11.08 -17.82
C PRO A 96 13.17 -11.37 -17.89
N LYS A 97 13.96 -10.37 -18.28
CA LYS A 97 15.39 -10.55 -18.58
C LYS A 97 16.22 -9.41 -18.01
N VAL A 98 17.47 -9.71 -17.67
CA VAL A 98 18.43 -8.69 -17.22
C VAL A 98 18.63 -7.58 -18.29
N GLY A 99 18.47 -7.90 -19.59
CA GLY A 99 18.54 -6.95 -20.68
C GLY A 99 17.40 -5.89 -20.66
N ASP A 100 16.28 -6.19 -20.01
CA ASP A 100 15.12 -5.30 -19.91
C ASP A 100 15.24 -4.32 -18.72
N LEU A 101 16.19 -4.55 -17.81
CA LEU A 101 16.41 -3.69 -16.63
C LEU A 101 16.62 -2.21 -16.97
N PRO A 102 17.37 -1.81 -18.02
CA PRO A 102 17.51 -0.40 -18.34
C PRO A 102 16.19 0.30 -18.65
N ALA A 103 15.23 -0.41 -19.28
CA ALA A 103 13.89 0.12 -19.52
C ALA A 103 13.09 0.24 -18.23
N ALA A 104 13.11 -0.79 -17.40
CA ALA A 104 12.45 -0.81 -16.09
C ALA A 104 13.00 0.29 -15.15
N ILE A 105 14.31 0.47 -15.09
CA ILE A 105 14.96 1.55 -14.31
C ILE A 105 14.53 2.93 -14.81
N ARG A 106 14.44 3.11 -16.13
CA ARG A 106 13.99 4.35 -16.74
C ARG A 106 12.55 4.67 -16.33
N GLU A 107 11.67 3.68 -16.34
CA GLU A 107 10.27 3.85 -15.93
C GLU A 107 10.15 4.27 -14.46
N ILE A 108 10.89 3.61 -13.55
CA ILE A 108 10.95 4.00 -12.13
C ILE A 108 11.47 5.43 -11.97
N TRP A 109 12.55 5.79 -12.69
CA TRP A 109 13.11 7.14 -12.63
C TRP A 109 12.11 8.18 -13.12
N TRP A 110 11.39 7.93 -14.22
CA TRP A 110 10.34 8.81 -14.74
C TRP A 110 9.19 8.97 -13.76
N SER A 111 8.72 7.89 -13.15
CA SER A 111 7.66 7.93 -12.13
C SER A 111 8.04 8.85 -10.97
N ALA A 112 9.24 8.70 -10.44
CA ALA A 112 9.74 9.53 -9.32
C ALA A 112 10.01 10.99 -9.69
N ASN A 113 10.28 11.29 -10.95
CA ASN A 113 10.55 12.63 -11.47
C ASN A 113 9.36 13.21 -12.26
N SER A 114 8.17 12.62 -12.17
CA SER A 114 6.95 13.17 -12.78
C SER A 114 6.55 14.49 -12.13
N ASP A 115 5.85 15.35 -12.88
CA ASP A 115 5.38 16.64 -12.37
C ASP A 115 4.53 16.49 -11.11
N SER A 116 3.72 15.42 -11.03
CA SER A 116 2.93 15.10 -9.84
C SER A 116 3.80 14.76 -8.64
N ALA A 117 4.85 13.95 -8.82
CA ALA A 117 5.78 13.58 -7.76
C ALA A 117 6.59 14.80 -7.28
N ILE A 118 7.07 15.63 -8.21
CA ILE A 118 7.80 16.87 -7.89
C ILE A 118 6.89 17.84 -7.14
N THR A 119 5.68 18.07 -7.63
CA THR A 119 4.70 18.96 -6.98
C THR A 119 4.36 18.50 -5.58
N TYR A 120 4.16 17.18 -5.38
CA TYR A 120 3.93 16.64 -4.06
C TYR A 120 5.11 16.85 -3.11
N ARG A 121 6.35 16.59 -3.55
CA ARG A 121 7.57 16.82 -2.77
C ARG A 121 7.71 18.28 -2.35
N GLN A 122 7.46 19.21 -3.27
CA GLN A 122 7.48 20.65 -2.98
C GLN A 122 6.45 21.04 -1.92
N ARG A 123 5.23 20.45 -1.95
CA ARG A 123 4.18 20.69 -0.95
C ARG A 123 4.55 20.22 0.46
N VAL A 124 5.33 19.16 0.57
CA VAL A 124 5.84 18.66 1.87
C VAL A 124 7.19 19.28 2.25
N GLY A 125 7.63 20.35 1.56
CA GLY A 125 8.85 21.09 1.89
C GLY A 125 10.15 20.47 1.36
N LEU A 126 10.08 19.48 0.48
CA LEU A 126 11.23 18.79 -0.11
C LEU A 126 11.54 19.40 -1.50
N PHE A 127 12.35 20.43 -1.56
CA PHE A 127 12.69 21.17 -2.80
C PHE A 127 13.84 20.56 -3.59
N ALA A 128 14.62 19.66 -3.01
CA ALA A 128 15.70 18.99 -3.71
C ALA A 128 15.16 18.01 -4.77
N ARG A 129 15.90 17.87 -5.88
CA ARG A 129 15.58 16.88 -6.92
C ARG A 129 15.54 15.47 -6.29
N PRO A 130 14.50 14.67 -6.57
CA PRO A 130 14.39 13.34 -5.99
C PRO A 130 15.61 12.49 -6.40
N SER A 131 16.32 11.96 -5.40
CA SER A 131 17.30 10.90 -5.61
C SER A 131 16.62 9.57 -5.27
N VAL A 132 16.42 8.73 -6.27
CA VAL A 132 15.74 7.45 -6.12
C VAL A 132 16.72 6.34 -6.40
N GLY A 133 17.06 5.57 -5.37
CA GLY A 133 17.71 4.29 -5.52
C GLY A 133 16.73 3.23 -6.05
N VAL A 134 17.25 2.09 -6.41
CA VAL A 134 16.44 0.95 -6.87
C VAL A 134 16.96 -0.35 -6.27
N VAL A 135 16.03 -1.21 -5.87
CA VAL A 135 16.29 -2.60 -5.51
C VAL A 135 15.89 -3.48 -6.68
N VAL A 136 16.80 -4.35 -7.13
CA VAL A 136 16.54 -5.40 -8.11
C VAL A 136 16.71 -6.75 -7.41
N GLN A 137 15.66 -7.56 -7.40
CA GLN A 137 15.65 -8.88 -6.76
C GLN A 137 15.14 -9.95 -7.71
N SER A 138 15.55 -11.21 -7.50
CA SER A 138 14.85 -12.33 -8.13
C SER A 138 13.38 -12.30 -7.72
N LEU A 139 12.48 -12.38 -8.70
CA LEU A 139 11.05 -12.48 -8.43
C LEU A 139 10.75 -13.87 -7.87
N LEU A 140 10.00 -13.92 -6.80
CA LEU A 140 9.44 -15.15 -6.28
C LEU A 140 8.15 -15.50 -7.04
N ASP A 141 7.85 -16.78 -7.15
CA ASP A 141 6.53 -17.30 -7.56
C ASP A 141 5.83 -17.85 -6.30
N PRO A 142 5.18 -17.01 -5.51
CA PRO A 142 4.64 -17.42 -4.23
C PRO A 142 3.33 -18.19 -4.37
N GLU A 143 3.19 -19.24 -3.57
CA GLU A 143 1.90 -19.87 -3.32
C GLU A 143 0.97 -18.94 -2.56
N VAL A 144 1.54 -18.29 -1.52
CA VAL A 144 0.82 -17.38 -0.61
C VAL A 144 1.72 -16.20 -0.26
N ALA A 145 1.15 -15.02 -0.23
CA ALA A 145 1.84 -13.81 0.23
C ALA A 145 0.88 -12.92 1.03
N GLY A 146 1.44 -11.97 1.77
CA GLY A 146 0.62 -11.09 2.57
C GLY A 146 1.39 -10.03 3.33
N VAL A 147 0.69 -9.45 4.30
CA VAL A 147 1.22 -8.46 5.23
C VAL A 147 1.04 -8.91 6.67
N MET A 148 1.89 -8.42 7.56
CA MET A 148 1.83 -8.70 8.97
C MET A 148 2.21 -7.46 9.78
N PHE A 149 1.34 -7.07 10.72
CA PHE A 149 1.66 -6.08 11.74
C PHE A 149 2.12 -6.80 13.02
N THR A 150 3.28 -6.43 13.53
CA THR A 150 3.80 -7.02 14.77
C THR A 150 3.20 -6.39 16.04
N GLN A 151 2.41 -5.34 15.89
CA GLN A 151 1.56 -4.73 16.89
C GLN A 151 0.28 -4.24 16.18
N ASN A 152 -0.86 -4.40 16.84
CA ASN A 152 -2.12 -3.90 16.28
C ASN A 152 -2.03 -2.39 15.98
N PRO A 153 -2.13 -1.96 14.72
CA PRO A 153 -1.93 -0.56 14.34
C PRO A 153 -3.04 0.37 14.85
N ILE A 154 -4.22 -0.18 15.21
CA ILE A 154 -5.41 0.57 15.59
C ILE A 154 -5.44 0.81 17.10
N ASN A 155 -5.49 -0.27 17.88
CA ASN A 155 -5.65 -0.20 19.32
C ASN A 155 -4.33 -0.35 20.10
N LYS A 156 -3.20 -0.57 19.39
CA LYS A 156 -1.87 -0.82 19.92
C LYS A 156 -1.78 -2.03 20.87
N ALA A 157 -2.75 -2.93 20.77
CA ALA A 157 -2.69 -4.19 21.49
C ALA A 157 -1.41 -4.95 21.10
N ASP A 158 -0.86 -5.66 22.06
CA ASP A 158 0.34 -6.46 21.90
C ASP A 158 0.02 -7.82 21.26
N GLU A 159 -0.45 -7.76 20.02
CA GLU A 159 -0.85 -8.89 19.20
C GLU A 159 -0.35 -8.71 17.76
N ARG A 160 -0.23 -9.80 17.03
CA ARG A 160 0.14 -9.82 15.63
C ARG A 160 -1.09 -9.98 14.77
N LEU A 161 -1.20 -9.13 13.74
CA LEU A 161 -2.24 -9.22 12.72
C LEU A 161 -1.60 -9.66 11.42
N ILE A 162 -2.12 -10.74 10.82
CA ILE A 162 -1.62 -11.29 9.56
C ILE A 162 -2.77 -11.29 8.57
N GLU A 163 -2.51 -10.83 7.37
CA GLU A 163 -3.42 -10.89 6.24
C GLU A 163 -2.73 -11.59 5.08
N ALA A 164 -3.42 -12.55 4.46
CA ALA A 164 -2.84 -13.47 3.49
C ALA A 164 -3.78 -13.76 2.33
N SER A 165 -3.21 -13.95 1.14
CA SER A 165 -3.93 -14.40 -0.05
C SER A 165 -3.05 -15.26 -0.94
N TRP A 166 -3.68 -15.94 -1.90
CA TRP A 166 -2.99 -16.72 -2.92
C TRP A 166 -2.21 -15.84 -3.89
N GLY A 167 -1.02 -16.28 -4.31
CA GLY A 167 -0.19 -15.62 -5.31
C GLY A 167 0.61 -14.44 -4.78
N LEU A 168 0.91 -13.48 -5.65
CA LEU A 168 1.71 -12.29 -5.34
C LEU A 168 1.01 -11.36 -4.35
N GLY A 169 1.77 -10.78 -3.43
CA GLY A 169 1.27 -9.91 -2.37
C GLY A 169 0.59 -8.61 -2.84
N GLU A 170 0.75 -8.24 -4.12
CA GLU A 170 0.06 -7.07 -4.69
C GLU A 170 -1.47 -7.14 -4.52
N VAL A 171 -2.06 -8.34 -4.60
CA VAL A 171 -3.50 -8.52 -4.45
C VAL A 171 -3.98 -8.10 -3.06
N VAL A 172 -3.15 -8.33 -2.04
CA VAL A 172 -3.38 -7.96 -0.65
C VAL A 172 -3.12 -6.47 -0.46
N VAL A 173 -1.95 -5.98 -0.85
CA VAL A 173 -1.53 -4.58 -0.68
C VAL A 173 -2.44 -3.61 -1.44
N ALA A 174 -2.91 -3.99 -2.63
CA ALA A 174 -3.83 -3.19 -3.43
C ALA A 174 -5.32 -3.34 -3.01
N GLY A 175 -5.61 -4.20 -2.01
CA GLY A 175 -6.98 -4.42 -1.53
C GLY A 175 -7.92 -4.97 -2.60
N ARG A 176 -7.44 -5.87 -3.45
CA ARG A 176 -8.22 -6.42 -4.57
C ARG A 176 -9.04 -7.65 -4.20
N VAL A 177 -8.77 -8.22 -3.03
CA VAL A 177 -9.51 -9.35 -2.43
C VAL A 177 -9.80 -9.07 -0.97
N ILE A 178 -10.71 -9.82 -0.36
CA ILE A 178 -10.75 -10.01 1.08
C ILE A 178 -9.72 -11.09 1.43
N PRO A 179 -8.61 -10.74 2.08
CA PRO A 179 -7.63 -11.73 2.49
C PRO A 179 -8.14 -12.55 3.67
N ASP A 180 -7.50 -13.70 3.91
CA ASP A 180 -7.61 -14.34 5.20
C ASP A 180 -6.99 -13.43 6.27
N SER A 181 -7.60 -13.42 7.45
CA SER A 181 -7.10 -12.65 8.59
C SER A 181 -6.84 -13.57 9.77
N PHE A 182 -5.66 -13.39 10.38
CA PHE A 182 -5.25 -14.14 11.57
C PHE A 182 -4.81 -13.18 12.66
N ARG A 183 -5.22 -13.48 13.88
CA ARG A 183 -4.80 -12.75 15.06
C ARG A 183 -4.06 -13.70 16.00
N MET A 184 -2.85 -13.33 16.36
CA MET A 184 -1.96 -14.14 17.19
C MET A 184 -1.42 -13.30 18.35
N ASP A 185 -1.20 -13.95 19.48
CA ASP A 185 -0.40 -13.33 20.53
C ASP A 185 1.10 -13.43 20.25
N ARG A 186 1.91 -12.77 21.07
CA ARG A 186 3.38 -12.77 20.87
C ARG A 186 4.05 -14.12 21.11
N VAL A 187 3.43 -14.99 21.86
CA VAL A 187 3.97 -16.35 22.08
C VAL A 187 3.60 -17.33 20.97
N GLY A 188 2.82 -16.86 19.98
CA GLY A 188 2.48 -17.63 18.79
C GLY A 188 1.15 -18.35 18.86
N ALA A 189 0.34 -18.17 19.94
CA ALA A 189 -0.99 -18.77 19.99
C ALA A 189 -1.96 -18.02 19.07
N VAL A 190 -2.58 -18.74 18.14
CA VAL A 190 -3.59 -18.20 17.23
C VAL A 190 -4.89 -17.99 18.00
N ARG A 191 -5.35 -16.75 18.06
CA ARG A 191 -6.55 -16.32 18.79
C ARG A 191 -7.78 -16.27 17.88
N GLU A 192 -7.55 -15.95 16.61
CA GLU A 192 -8.63 -15.82 15.63
C GLU A 192 -8.14 -16.18 14.23
N ARG A 193 -9.03 -16.80 13.45
CA ARG A 193 -8.85 -17.12 12.03
C ARG A 193 -10.13 -16.78 11.31
N THR A 194 -10.06 -15.86 10.38
CA THR A 194 -11.21 -15.47 9.58
C THR A 194 -10.88 -15.71 8.12
N PRO A 195 -11.52 -16.69 7.45
CA PRO A 195 -11.32 -16.90 6.02
C PRO A 195 -11.87 -15.71 5.23
N GLY A 196 -11.09 -15.28 4.23
CA GLY A 196 -11.47 -14.24 3.29
C GLY A 196 -12.22 -14.78 2.07
N LEU A 197 -12.48 -13.88 1.10
CA LEU A 197 -13.03 -14.23 -0.21
C LEU A 197 -11.98 -13.90 -1.28
N LYS A 198 -11.09 -14.84 -1.57
CA LYS A 198 -9.94 -14.71 -2.46
C LYS A 198 -10.29 -15.21 -3.87
N LYS A 199 -11.18 -14.48 -4.58
CA LYS A 199 -11.68 -14.88 -5.90
C LYS A 199 -10.63 -14.81 -7.00
N ILE A 200 -9.60 -13.96 -6.81
CA ILE A 200 -8.51 -13.73 -7.76
C ILE A 200 -7.17 -13.87 -7.07
N ALA A 201 -6.16 -14.25 -7.83
CA ALA A 201 -4.75 -14.18 -7.49
C ALA A 201 -4.00 -13.38 -8.55
N ILE A 202 -2.93 -12.70 -8.17
CA ILE A 202 -2.01 -12.10 -9.12
C ILE A 202 -0.81 -13.03 -9.25
N ARG A 203 -0.41 -13.33 -10.50
CA ARG A 203 0.75 -14.15 -10.80
C ARG A 203 1.63 -13.52 -11.87
N ALA A 204 2.85 -14.01 -11.99
CA ALA A 204 3.75 -13.60 -13.05
C ALA A 204 3.21 -14.09 -14.41
N ALA A 205 3.06 -13.18 -15.40
CA ALA A 205 2.66 -13.56 -16.75
C ALA A 205 3.86 -14.13 -17.52
N ALA A 206 3.60 -14.99 -18.50
CA ALA A 206 4.65 -15.64 -19.29
C ALA A 206 5.57 -14.66 -20.03
N ASP A 207 5.02 -13.55 -20.51
CA ASP A 207 5.72 -12.56 -21.34
C ASP A 207 6.21 -11.32 -20.55
N GLY A 208 6.14 -11.35 -19.21
CA GLY A 208 6.49 -10.25 -18.34
C GLY A 208 5.26 -9.53 -17.75
N GLY A 209 5.49 -8.74 -16.67
CA GLY A 209 4.41 -8.15 -15.92
C GLY A 209 3.59 -9.19 -15.14
N THR A 210 2.44 -8.77 -14.64
CA THR A 210 1.56 -9.62 -13.82
C THR A 210 0.20 -9.81 -14.49
N VAL A 211 -0.43 -10.94 -14.21
CA VAL A 211 -1.77 -11.30 -14.72
C VAL A 211 -2.67 -11.66 -13.54
N GLU A 212 -3.93 -11.32 -13.68
CA GLU A 212 -4.99 -11.74 -12.77
C GLU A 212 -5.55 -13.09 -13.21
N GLU A 213 -5.58 -14.04 -12.30
CA GLU A 213 -6.14 -15.35 -12.49
C GLU A 213 -7.28 -15.62 -11.51
N SER A 214 -8.31 -16.34 -11.95
CA SER A 214 -9.36 -16.80 -11.07
C SER A 214 -8.84 -17.90 -10.14
N VAL A 215 -9.09 -17.79 -8.85
CA VAL A 215 -8.79 -18.82 -7.86
C VAL A 215 -9.83 -19.94 -8.00
N ALA A 216 -9.39 -21.20 -7.90
CA ALA A 216 -10.27 -22.36 -7.94
C ALA A 216 -11.38 -22.24 -6.87
N PRO A 217 -12.64 -22.56 -7.20
CA PRO A 217 -13.79 -22.30 -6.32
C PRO A 217 -13.63 -22.85 -4.90
N GLU A 218 -13.00 -24.01 -4.75
CA GLU A 218 -12.71 -24.66 -3.49
C GLU A 218 -11.71 -23.90 -2.62
N LEU A 219 -10.80 -23.13 -3.23
CA LEU A 219 -9.78 -22.37 -2.53
C LEU A 219 -10.22 -20.94 -2.18
N VAL A 220 -11.31 -20.44 -2.77
CA VAL A 220 -11.78 -19.07 -2.57
C VAL A 220 -12.00 -18.73 -1.09
N GLY A 221 -12.68 -19.62 -0.37
CA GLY A 221 -13.00 -19.46 1.05
C GLY A 221 -12.12 -20.30 1.99
N GLN A 222 -11.13 -21.04 1.47
CA GLN A 222 -10.22 -21.84 2.28
C GLN A 222 -9.12 -20.98 2.85
N LEU A 223 -8.75 -21.20 4.12
CA LEU A 223 -7.57 -20.53 4.70
C LEU A 223 -6.32 -20.91 3.92
N CYS A 224 -5.52 -19.91 3.55
CA CYS A 224 -4.31 -20.09 2.74
C CYS A 224 -3.03 -20.34 3.57
N LEU A 225 -3.11 -20.25 4.91
CA LEU A 225 -2.01 -20.57 5.83
C LEU A 225 -2.39 -21.69 6.78
N ASP A 226 -1.46 -22.60 6.99
CA ASP A 226 -1.50 -23.63 8.03
C ASP A 226 -0.80 -23.18 9.32
N ASP A 227 -0.79 -24.05 10.33
CA ASP A 227 -0.24 -23.75 11.65
C ASP A 227 1.29 -23.63 11.64
N ASP A 228 1.97 -24.41 10.81
CA ASP A 228 3.43 -24.37 10.69
C ASP A 228 3.87 -23.06 10.00
N GLN A 229 3.13 -22.61 9.00
CA GLN A 229 3.36 -21.33 8.33
C GLN A 229 3.10 -20.13 9.27
N LEU A 230 2.04 -20.21 10.09
CA LEU A 230 1.74 -19.19 11.11
C LEU A 230 2.85 -19.13 12.18
N ALA A 231 3.39 -20.28 12.60
CA ALA A 231 4.52 -20.34 13.53
C ALA A 231 5.80 -19.73 12.93
N GLN A 232 6.07 -19.98 11.64
CA GLN A 232 7.20 -19.36 10.91
C GLN A 232 7.04 -17.84 10.82
N LEU A 233 5.84 -17.34 10.52
CA LEU A 233 5.53 -15.90 10.50
C LEU A 233 5.72 -15.27 11.88
N ASN A 234 5.32 -15.96 12.95
CA ASN A 234 5.56 -15.52 14.32
C ASN A 234 7.07 -15.38 14.62
N ALA A 235 7.88 -16.34 14.18
CA ALA A 235 9.33 -16.30 14.34
C ALA A 235 9.96 -15.15 13.52
N LEU A 236 9.53 -14.97 12.26
CA LEU A 236 9.96 -13.87 11.41
C LEU A 236 9.66 -12.51 12.05
N ALA A 237 8.46 -12.33 12.61
CA ALA A 237 8.08 -11.10 13.30
C ALA A 237 9.01 -10.78 14.47
N ALA A 238 9.33 -11.79 15.30
CA ALA A 238 10.26 -11.61 16.42
C ALA A 238 11.66 -11.24 15.95
N GLN A 239 12.16 -11.87 14.89
CA GLN A 239 13.46 -11.53 14.29
C GLN A 239 13.46 -10.11 13.68
N CYS A 240 12.40 -9.71 12.98
CA CYS A 240 12.26 -8.34 12.48
C CYS A 240 12.28 -7.32 13.62
N GLU A 241 11.59 -7.59 14.72
CA GLU A 241 11.60 -6.70 15.88
C GLU A 241 12.97 -6.61 16.57
N GLN A 242 13.78 -7.67 16.54
CA GLN A 242 15.16 -7.62 17.02
C GLN A 242 16.05 -6.73 16.15
N VAL A 243 15.85 -6.76 14.82
CA VAL A 243 16.68 -5.99 13.88
C VAL A 243 16.25 -4.53 13.82
N TYR A 244 14.95 -4.25 13.83
CA TYR A 244 14.39 -2.92 13.52
C TYR A 244 13.66 -2.25 14.69
N GLY A 245 13.49 -2.94 15.82
CA GLY A 245 12.67 -2.51 16.95
C GLY A 245 11.20 -2.88 16.81
N LEU A 246 10.40 -2.53 17.81
CA LEU A 246 8.98 -2.89 17.91
C LEU A 246 8.11 -2.18 16.86
N ALA A 247 6.89 -2.67 16.71
CA ALA A 247 5.84 -2.14 15.85
C ALA A 247 6.25 -2.08 14.36
N ARG A 248 6.29 -3.27 13.72
CA ARG A 248 6.67 -3.43 12.32
C ARG A 248 5.47 -3.79 11.45
N ASP A 249 5.50 -3.24 10.24
CA ASP A 249 4.68 -3.62 9.09
C ASP A 249 5.59 -4.41 8.14
N ILE A 250 5.24 -5.67 7.92
CA ILE A 250 6.07 -6.66 7.23
C ILE A 250 5.32 -7.18 6.02
N GLU A 251 5.93 -7.08 4.84
CA GLU A 251 5.49 -7.81 3.64
C GLU A 251 6.28 -9.12 3.56
N TRP A 252 5.59 -10.20 3.30
CA TRP A 252 6.17 -11.54 3.28
C TRP A 252 5.55 -12.40 2.17
N ALA A 253 6.25 -13.49 1.82
CA ALA A 253 5.75 -14.49 0.87
C ALA A 253 6.28 -15.89 1.22
N PHE A 254 5.48 -16.92 0.95
CA PHE A 254 5.90 -18.31 0.87
C PHE A 254 6.08 -18.70 -0.59
N ALA A 255 7.26 -19.15 -0.95
CA ALA A 255 7.58 -19.64 -2.29
C ALA A 255 8.43 -20.90 -2.21
N GLY A 256 7.99 -21.98 -2.86
CA GLY A 256 8.63 -23.30 -2.76
C GLY A 256 8.68 -23.83 -1.33
N GLY A 257 7.66 -23.53 -0.52
CA GLY A 257 7.60 -23.91 0.90
C GLY A 257 8.52 -23.11 1.82
N GLN A 258 9.24 -22.12 1.32
CA GLN A 258 10.15 -21.25 2.10
C GLN A 258 9.54 -19.87 2.33
N LEU A 259 9.64 -19.36 3.57
CA LEU A 259 9.23 -18.01 3.93
C LEU A 259 10.30 -17.00 3.53
N TYR A 260 9.86 -15.87 2.95
CA TYR A 260 10.71 -14.73 2.59
C TYR A 260 10.17 -13.42 3.17
N LEU A 261 11.10 -12.56 3.59
CA LEU A 261 10.85 -11.18 3.93
C LEU A 261 10.98 -10.31 2.67
N LEU A 262 9.92 -9.61 2.29
CA LEU A 262 9.89 -8.73 1.12
C LEU A 262 10.08 -7.25 1.47
N GLN A 263 9.58 -6.83 2.64
CA GLN A 263 9.75 -5.49 3.20
C GLN A 263 9.49 -5.50 4.69
N CYS A 264 10.20 -4.62 5.44
CA CYS A 264 9.92 -4.36 6.84
C CYS A 264 10.07 -2.86 7.10
N ARG A 265 9.00 -2.22 7.54
CA ARG A 265 8.99 -0.79 7.88
C ARG A 265 8.41 -0.55 9.26
N ALA A 266 8.67 0.61 9.84
CA ALA A 266 8.01 1.01 11.07
C ALA A 266 6.51 1.18 10.82
N VAL A 267 5.67 0.73 11.75
CA VAL A 267 4.28 1.16 11.76
C VAL A 267 4.31 2.66 12.06
N THR A 268 4.03 3.49 11.04
CA THR A 268 3.97 4.93 11.21
C THR A 268 2.88 5.25 12.21
N ARG A 269 3.24 5.91 13.31
CA ARG A 269 2.26 6.40 14.28
C ARG A 269 1.36 7.40 13.56
N ALA A 270 0.08 7.11 13.47
CA ALA A 270 -0.90 8.15 13.27
C ALA A 270 -0.81 9.09 14.49
N GLY A 271 -0.06 10.19 14.36
CA GLY A 271 -0.02 11.25 15.36
C GLY A 271 1.25 11.36 16.22
N SER A 272 2.36 11.81 15.65
CA SER A 272 3.31 12.69 16.33
C SER A 272 4.07 13.51 15.28
N SER A 273 3.41 14.50 14.72
CA SER A 273 4.11 15.59 14.03
C SER A 273 4.37 16.68 15.05
N SER A 274 5.64 16.86 15.43
CA SER A 274 6.10 18.15 15.95
C SER A 274 6.04 19.16 14.81
N ARG A 275 4.96 19.89 14.78
CA ARG A 275 4.60 20.88 13.77
C ARG A 275 5.44 22.16 13.92
N PRO A 276 6.05 22.70 12.86
CA PRO A 276 6.29 24.14 12.81
C PRO A 276 4.94 24.85 12.69
N ALA A 277 4.80 25.98 13.39
CA ALA A 277 3.56 26.74 13.55
C ALA A 277 2.85 26.99 12.22
N ALA A 278 1.54 26.66 12.20
CA ALA A 278 0.64 26.80 11.07
C ALA A 278 0.08 28.21 10.93
N PRO A 279 -0.31 28.59 9.70
CA PRO A 279 -1.29 29.67 9.51
C PRO A 279 -2.69 29.21 9.96
N PRO A 280 -3.65 30.12 10.24
CA PRO A 280 -4.79 29.87 11.09
C PRO A 280 -5.86 28.95 10.46
N ALA A 281 -6.31 27.99 11.27
CA ALA A 281 -7.60 27.33 11.29
C ALA A 281 -8.18 26.76 9.98
N ALA A 282 -7.65 25.61 9.54
CA ALA A 282 -8.47 24.59 8.90
C ALA A 282 -9.05 23.69 10.00
N SER A 283 -10.34 23.37 9.93
CA SER A 283 -11.00 22.43 10.83
C SER A 283 -10.32 21.06 10.66
N GLY A 284 -9.69 20.52 11.70
CA GLY A 284 -8.95 19.25 11.62
C GLY A 284 -9.85 18.06 11.26
N PRO A 285 -9.28 16.89 10.89
CA PRO A 285 -10.03 15.70 10.43
C PRO A 285 -11.16 15.30 11.39
N SER A 286 -11.02 15.45 12.69
CA SER A 286 -12.04 15.13 13.70
C SER A 286 -13.36 15.85 13.45
N LYS A 287 -13.33 17.17 13.18
CA LYS A 287 -14.56 17.95 12.90
C LYS A 287 -15.19 17.61 11.55
N ALA A 288 -14.39 17.22 10.58
CA ALA A 288 -14.90 16.75 9.28
C ALA A 288 -15.59 15.39 9.45
N ILE A 289 -14.99 14.47 10.19
CA ILE A 289 -15.48 13.11 10.45
C ILE A 289 -16.80 13.14 11.26
N GLU A 290 -16.92 13.98 12.29
CA GLU A 290 -18.15 14.15 13.06
C GLU A 290 -19.39 14.48 12.22
N ARG A 291 -19.20 15.10 11.07
CA ARG A 291 -20.29 15.47 10.14
C ARG A 291 -20.74 14.34 9.24
N VAL A 292 -19.95 13.27 9.14
CA VAL A 292 -20.26 12.16 8.28
C VAL A 292 -21.25 11.23 8.95
N PRO A 293 -22.42 10.95 8.37
CA PRO A 293 -23.45 10.07 8.95
C PRO A 293 -22.89 8.69 9.37
N LEU A 294 -21.84 8.22 8.69
CA LEU A 294 -21.19 6.96 8.97
C LEU A 294 -20.57 6.90 10.39
N PHE A 295 -20.10 8.04 10.90
CA PHE A 295 -19.46 8.14 12.23
C PHE A 295 -20.37 8.85 13.26
N ALA A 296 -21.66 8.99 12.94
CA ALA A 296 -22.63 9.59 13.88
C ALA A 296 -22.76 8.76 15.16
N ASN A 297 -23.01 9.44 16.29
CA ASN A 297 -23.20 8.83 17.61
C ASN A 297 -21.97 8.11 18.20
N MET A 298 -20.77 8.41 17.70
CA MET A 298 -19.53 7.90 18.26
C MET A 298 -19.03 8.80 19.41
N SER A 299 -18.29 8.23 20.36
CA SER A 299 -17.68 9.03 21.42
C SER A 299 -16.59 9.94 20.84
N PRO A 300 -16.33 11.13 21.45
CA PRO A 300 -15.24 12.00 21.02
C PRO A 300 -13.88 11.30 20.96
N ARG A 301 -13.62 10.39 21.89
CA ARG A 301 -12.39 9.59 21.94
C ARG A 301 -12.26 8.64 20.74
N ASP A 302 -13.37 8.00 20.32
CA ASP A 302 -13.37 7.12 19.15
C ASP A 302 -13.20 7.94 17.87
N ILE A 303 -13.83 9.11 17.79
CA ILE A 303 -13.65 10.06 16.66
C ILE A 303 -12.20 10.50 16.53
N GLU A 304 -11.52 10.84 17.64
CA GLU A 304 -10.10 11.19 17.62
C GLU A 304 -9.23 10.03 17.17
N GLY A 305 -9.50 8.82 17.64
CA GLY A 305 -8.80 7.61 17.23
C GLY A 305 -8.95 7.32 15.73
N ILE A 306 -10.17 7.48 15.21
CA ILE A 306 -10.47 7.33 13.77
C ILE A 306 -9.82 8.43 12.95
N ALA A 307 -9.90 9.68 13.41
CA ALA A 307 -9.32 10.84 12.74
C ALA A 307 -7.81 10.70 12.52
N ALA A 308 -7.12 10.05 13.47
CA ALA A 308 -5.70 9.78 13.38
C ALA A 308 -5.30 8.83 12.21
N LEU A 309 -6.25 8.04 11.70
CA LEU A 309 -6.04 7.13 10.57
C LEU A 309 -6.21 7.82 9.22
N PHE A 310 -6.97 8.92 9.18
CA PHE A 310 -7.21 9.66 7.95
C PHE A 310 -5.99 10.45 7.50
N LYS A 311 -5.69 10.40 6.21
CA LYS A 311 -4.58 11.13 5.59
C LYS A 311 -5.13 12.17 4.60
N GLU A 312 -4.62 13.40 4.69
CA GLU A 312 -4.97 14.44 3.72
C GLU A 312 -4.49 14.05 2.32
N ARG A 313 -5.36 14.21 1.34
CA ARG A 313 -5.11 14.01 -0.09
C ARG A 313 -5.58 15.24 -0.85
N ARG A 314 -4.78 15.67 -1.83
CA ARG A 314 -5.10 16.80 -2.71
C ARG A 314 -5.10 16.33 -4.15
N PHE A 315 -6.08 16.77 -4.88
CA PHE A 315 -6.27 16.45 -6.29
C PHE A 315 -6.43 17.75 -7.07
N ALA A 316 -5.79 17.85 -8.22
CA ALA A 316 -5.92 19.00 -9.10
C ALA A 316 -7.28 18.98 -9.82
N ALA A 317 -7.76 20.16 -10.24
CA ALA A 317 -8.94 20.23 -11.10
C ALA A 317 -8.74 19.40 -12.38
N GLY A 318 -9.71 18.57 -12.75
CA GLY A 318 -9.64 17.62 -13.86
C GLY A 318 -9.02 16.27 -13.52
N GLU A 319 -8.44 16.08 -12.34
CA GLU A 319 -7.82 14.83 -11.94
C GLU A 319 -8.88 13.74 -11.65
N THR A 320 -8.70 12.55 -12.22
CA THR A 320 -9.56 11.40 -11.96
C THR A 320 -9.06 10.66 -10.71
N ILE A 321 -9.88 10.62 -9.68
CA ILE A 321 -9.55 10.05 -8.36
C ILE A 321 -9.89 8.55 -8.34
N THR A 322 -11.06 8.19 -8.89
CA THR A 322 -11.48 6.81 -9.06
C THR A 322 -12.03 6.61 -10.48
N LYS A 323 -11.82 5.45 -11.07
CA LYS A 323 -12.32 5.10 -12.41
C LYS A 323 -13.31 3.94 -12.28
N GLN A 324 -14.51 4.10 -12.87
CA GLN A 324 -15.52 3.04 -12.92
C GLN A 324 -14.93 1.75 -13.49
N GLY A 325 -15.20 0.63 -12.86
CA GLY A 325 -14.70 -0.69 -13.24
C GLY A 325 -13.29 -1.00 -12.76
N ALA A 326 -12.52 0.00 -12.29
CA ALA A 326 -11.20 -0.23 -11.71
C ALA A 326 -11.31 -0.73 -10.27
N GLY A 327 -10.32 -1.48 -9.81
CA GLY A 327 -10.15 -1.79 -8.40
C GLY A 327 -9.86 -0.52 -7.60
N GLY A 328 -10.22 -0.52 -6.31
CA GLY A 328 -9.92 0.64 -5.47
C GLY A 328 -10.15 0.34 -4.00
N ALA A 329 -9.17 0.71 -3.18
CA ALA A 329 -9.09 0.36 -1.77
C ALA A 329 -9.07 1.58 -0.84
N ALA A 330 -9.74 2.69 -1.20
CA ALA A 330 -9.77 3.88 -0.36
C ALA A 330 -11.16 4.51 -0.29
N PHE A 331 -11.50 4.97 0.91
CA PHE A 331 -12.60 5.84 1.25
C PHE A 331 -12.09 7.28 1.30
N PHE A 332 -12.86 8.22 0.81
CA PHE A 332 -12.51 9.64 0.80
C PHE A 332 -13.65 10.49 1.37
N LEU A 333 -13.30 11.39 2.27
CA LEU A 333 -14.18 12.45 2.80
C LEU A 333 -13.70 13.78 2.26
N ILE A 334 -14.59 14.57 1.63
CA ILE A 334 -14.23 15.87 1.05
C ILE A 334 -14.18 16.93 2.16
N GLU A 335 -13.02 17.58 2.31
CA GLU A 335 -12.83 18.73 3.19
C GLU A 335 -13.09 20.05 2.44
N SER A 336 -12.65 20.16 1.18
CA SER A 336 -12.89 21.33 0.35
C SER A 336 -12.82 21.01 -1.13
N GLY A 337 -13.46 21.83 -1.96
CA GLY A 337 -13.55 21.63 -3.40
C GLY A 337 -14.77 20.81 -3.79
N GLU A 338 -14.85 20.47 -5.08
CA GLU A 338 -15.95 19.75 -5.69
C GLU A 338 -15.45 18.60 -6.57
N ALA A 339 -16.19 17.49 -6.60
CA ALA A 339 -15.95 16.37 -7.48
C ALA A 339 -17.22 15.94 -8.23
N ILE A 340 -17.05 15.53 -9.48
CA ILE A 340 -18.12 15.03 -10.35
C ILE A 340 -18.13 13.51 -10.29
N VAL A 341 -19.31 12.95 -10.03
CA VAL A 341 -19.61 11.52 -10.14
C VAL A 341 -20.13 11.23 -11.54
N SER A 342 -19.51 10.30 -12.24
CA SER A 342 -19.94 9.84 -13.56
C SER A 342 -20.09 8.32 -13.59
N VAL A 343 -21.18 7.83 -14.21
CA VAL A 343 -21.43 6.40 -14.44
C VAL A 343 -21.67 6.21 -15.93
N ALA A 344 -20.96 5.30 -16.54
CA ALA A 344 -20.98 5.07 -17.99
C ALA A 344 -20.77 6.38 -18.80
N GLY A 345 -19.88 7.26 -18.33
CA GLY A 345 -19.58 8.55 -18.94
C GLY A 345 -20.63 9.65 -18.71
N GLN A 346 -21.75 9.35 -18.10
CA GLN A 346 -22.80 10.34 -17.80
C GLN A 346 -22.63 10.89 -16.37
N ARG A 347 -22.64 12.23 -16.24
CA ARG A 347 -22.65 12.89 -14.93
C ARG A 347 -23.93 12.53 -14.17
N ARG A 348 -23.76 12.07 -12.92
CA ARG A 348 -24.86 11.68 -12.03
C ARG A 348 -25.03 12.61 -10.84
N ALA A 349 -23.92 13.09 -10.28
CA ALA A 349 -23.94 13.94 -9.10
C ALA A 349 -22.71 14.83 -9.04
N THR A 350 -22.76 15.82 -8.16
CA THR A 350 -21.60 16.59 -7.70
C THR A 350 -21.48 16.38 -6.20
N LEU A 351 -20.26 16.07 -5.77
CA LEU A 351 -19.89 15.93 -4.37
C LEU A 351 -19.16 17.19 -3.92
N THR A 352 -19.43 17.63 -2.69
CA THR A 352 -18.92 18.85 -2.10
C THR A 352 -18.40 18.60 -0.68
N LYS A 353 -17.98 19.63 0.02
CA LYS A 353 -17.51 19.53 1.41
C LYS A 353 -18.49 18.77 2.31
N GLY A 354 -17.98 17.75 2.98
CA GLY A 354 -18.72 16.86 3.88
C GLY A 354 -19.32 15.63 3.20
N ASP A 355 -19.32 15.59 1.85
CA ASP A 355 -19.64 14.37 1.13
C ASP A 355 -18.47 13.39 1.14
N TYR A 356 -18.77 12.11 0.94
CA TYR A 356 -17.78 11.05 0.90
C TYR A 356 -18.05 10.05 -0.23
N PHE A 357 -17.03 9.33 -0.63
CA PHE A 357 -17.11 8.34 -1.69
C PHE A 357 -16.08 7.21 -1.50
N GLY A 358 -16.33 6.11 -2.20
CA GLY A 358 -15.41 4.96 -2.21
C GLY A 358 -15.74 3.87 -1.20
N GLU A 359 -16.76 4.05 -0.35
CA GLU A 359 -17.19 3.11 0.67
C GLU A 359 -17.72 1.80 0.08
N ILE A 360 -18.42 1.85 -1.05
CA ILE A 360 -19.03 0.66 -1.67
C ILE A 360 -17.95 -0.37 -2.01
N ALA A 361 -16.89 0.06 -2.70
CA ALA A 361 -15.80 -0.84 -3.07
C ALA A 361 -15.00 -1.38 -1.87
N LEU A 362 -15.16 -0.79 -0.68
CA LEU A 362 -14.58 -1.32 0.56
C LEU A 362 -15.46 -2.36 1.25
N ILE A 363 -16.74 -2.45 0.85
CA ILE A 363 -17.73 -3.32 1.49
C ILE A 363 -18.04 -4.53 0.62
N ASP A 364 -18.34 -4.31 -0.69
CA ASP A 364 -18.75 -5.36 -1.62
C ASP A 364 -17.58 -5.97 -2.40
N GLU A 365 -16.35 -5.39 -2.23
CA GLU A 365 -15.13 -5.85 -2.91
C GLU A 365 -15.23 -5.83 -4.44
N GLY A 366 -16.21 -5.11 -4.91
CA GLY A 366 -16.46 -4.91 -6.33
C GLY A 366 -15.52 -3.86 -6.93
N ALA A 367 -15.58 -3.79 -8.25
CA ALA A 367 -15.01 -2.68 -9.00
C ALA A 367 -15.70 -1.35 -8.60
N ARG A 368 -14.98 -0.22 -8.72
CA ARG A 368 -15.54 1.11 -8.49
C ARG A 368 -16.84 1.28 -9.28
N SER A 369 -17.91 1.61 -8.61
CA SER A 369 -19.25 1.80 -9.20
C SER A 369 -19.34 3.06 -10.09
N ALA A 370 -18.44 4.03 -9.89
CA ALA A 370 -18.42 5.29 -10.60
C ALA A 370 -17.00 5.81 -10.84
N THR A 371 -16.86 6.67 -11.84
CA THR A 371 -15.71 7.54 -12.02
C THR A 371 -15.92 8.82 -11.23
N ILE A 372 -14.94 9.19 -10.40
CA ILE A 372 -14.93 10.45 -9.64
C ILE A 372 -13.79 11.32 -10.17
N THR A 373 -14.13 12.52 -10.61
CA THR A 373 -13.16 13.50 -11.13
C THR A 373 -13.27 14.80 -10.35
N ALA A 374 -12.18 15.34 -9.89
CA ALA A 374 -12.13 16.64 -9.24
C ALA A 374 -12.54 17.74 -10.25
N SER A 375 -13.57 18.53 -9.95
CA SER A 375 -13.96 19.66 -10.81
C SER A 375 -13.27 20.97 -10.44
N THR A 376 -12.80 21.06 -9.21
CA THR A 376 -11.95 22.15 -8.70
C THR A 376 -10.72 21.54 -8.04
N GLU A 377 -9.80 22.34 -7.51
CA GLU A 377 -8.82 21.82 -6.53
C GLU A 377 -9.59 21.19 -5.37
N LEU A 378 -9.32 19.91 -5.09
CA LEU A 378 -10.06 19.11 -4.14
C LEU A 378 -9.14 18.64 -3.01
N VAL A 379 -9.54 18.87 -1.78
CA VAL A 379 -8.87 18.33 -0.59
C VAL A 379 -9.79 17.30 0.06
N CYS A 380 -9.27 16.10 0.23
CA CYS A 380 -9.96 14.99 0.88
C CYS A 380 -9.16 14.43 2.04
N TYR A 381 -9.84 13.85 3.00
CA TYR A 381 -9.25 12.93 3.95
C TYR A 381 -9.47 11.50 3.44
N GLY A 382 -8.37 10.78 3.14
CA GLY A 382 -8.40 9.41 2.64
C GLY A 382 -8.17 8.40 3.75
N LEU A 383 -8.92 7.31 3.72
CA LEU A 383 -8.78 6.16 4.60
C LEU A 383 -8.67 4.91 3.72
N THR A 384 -7.65 4.09 3.94
CA THR A 384 -7.47 2.88 3.13
C THR A 384 -8.39 1.75 3.61
N TYR A 385 -8.59 0.74 2.75
CA TYR A 385 -9.31 -0.48 3.11
C TYR A 385 -8.80 -1.12 4.41
N TRP A 386 -7.48 -1.16 4.59
CA TRP A 386 -6.79 -1.72 5.74
C TRP A 386 -7.11 -1.02 7.05
N GLU A 387 -7.33 0.28 6.97
CA GLU A 387 -7.70 1.11 8.11
C GLU A 387 -9.22 1.10 8.33
N PHE A 388 -10.01 1.03 7.24
CA PHE A 388 -11.47 1.08 7.29
C PHE A 388 -12.11 -0.23 7.77
N ARG A 389 -11.67 -1.36 7.23
CA ARG A 389 -12.27 -2.67 7.55
C ARG A 389 -12.19 -3.04 9.03
N PRO A 390 -11.03 -2.94 9.70
CA PRO A 390 -10.95 -3.16 11.15
C PRO A 390 -11.83 -2.20 11.96
N LEU A 391 -11.98 -0.94 11.53
CA LEU A 391 -12.91 0.01 12.16
C LEU A 391 -14.35 -0.49 12.13
N VAL A 392 -14.81 -0.97 10.96
CA VAL A 392 -16.15 -1.50 10.80
C VAL A 392 -16.34 -2.78 11.61
N GLN A 393 -15.36 -3.68 11.59
CA GLN A 393 -15.42 -4.96 12.30
C GLN A 393 -15.39 -4.80 13.83
N GLN A 394 -14.63 -3.84 14.33
CA GLN A 394 -14.44 -3.62 15.77
C GLN A 394 -15.46 -2.64 16.37
N ASN A 395 -16.19 -1.90 15.53
CA ASN A 395 -17.14 -0.91 15.99
C ASN A 395 -18.54 -1.14 15.43
N ALA A 396 -19.40 -1.77 16.24
CA ALA A 396 -20.77 -2.07 15.86
C ALA A 396 -21.58 -0.82 15.46
N THR A 397 -21.27 0.36 16.04
CA THR A 397 -21.93 1.62 15.68
C THR A 397 -21.62 2.03 14.24
N ILE A 398 -20.36 1.92 13.82
CA ILE A 398 -19.95 2.20 12.43
C ILE A 398 -20.63 1.22 11.48
N ALA A 399 -20.60 -0.08 11.80
CA ALA A 399 -21.23 -1.11 10.98
C ALA A 399 -22.73 -0.85 10.82
N TRP A 400 -23.42 -0.48 11.90
CA TRP A 400 -24.86 -0.16 11.88
C TRP A 400 -25.16 1.09 11.04
N ASN A 401 -24.41 2.18 11.24
CA ASN A 401 -24.56 3.42 10.48
C ASN A 401 -24.32 3.20 8.98
N LEU A 402 -23.36 2.33 8.66
CA LEU A 402 -23.07 1.94 7.30
C LEU A 402 -24.26 1.22 6.65
N LEU A 403 -24.83 0.21 7.33
CA LEU A 403 -26.00 -0.52 6.87
C LEU A 403 -27.20 0.43 6.65
N GLN A 404 -27.44 1.35 7.58
CA GLN A 404 -28.51 2.35 7.42
C GLN A 404 -28.31 3.26 6.21
N THR A 405 -27.06 3.66 5.95
CA THR A 405 -26.73 4.50 4.80
C THR A 405 -26.94 3.76 3.48
N LEU A 406 -26.53 2.49 3.42
CA LEU A 406 -26.73 1.64 2.24
C LEU A 406 -28.22 1.40 1.95
N VAL A 407 -29.02 1.12 2.99
CA VAL A 407 -30.48 0.96 2.83
C VAL A 407 -31.14 2.23 2.30
N LYS A 408 -30.73 3.43 2.77
CA LYS A 408 -31.23 4.70 2.24
C LYS A 408 -30.89 4.89 0.76
N ARG A 409 -29.66 4.58 0.35
CA ARG A 409 -29.22 4.66 -1.04
C ARG A 409 -29.97 3.66 -1.93
N LEU A 410 -30.18 2.44 -1.45
CA LEU A 410 -30.94 1.42 -2.17
C LEU A 410 -32.38 1.90 -2.44
N ARG A 411 -33.07 2.40 -1.42
CA ARG A 411 -34.44 2.95 -1.57
C ARG A 411 -34.51 4.12 -2.57
N ASN A 412 -33.52 5.01 -2.54
CA ASN A 412 -33.45 6.12 -3.49
C ASN A 412 -33.23 5.61 -4.93
N ALA A 413 -32.35 4.63 -5.12
CA ALA A 413 -32.10 4.03 -6.43
C ALA A 413 -33.33 3.28 -6.98
N GLU A 414 -34.10 2.61 -6.12
CA GLU A 414 -35.38 1.98 -6.49
C GLU A 414 -36.46 3.01 -6.87
N ALA A 415 -36.54 4.14 -6.16
CA ALA A 415 -37.46 5.23 -6.49
C ALA A 415 -37.14 5.89 -7.84
N ASP A 416 -35.83 6.08 -8.14
CA ASP A 416 -35.37 6.64 -9.42
C ASP A 416 -35.57 5.69 -10.62
N GLN A 417 -35.74 4.38 -10.39
CA GLN A 417 -36.05 3.39 -11.43
C GLN A 417 -37.59 3.32 -11.73
N GLN A 418 -38.42 3.80 -10.82
CA GLN A 418 -39.85 3.80 -10.94
C GLN A 418 -40.42 5.14 -11.46
N ALA A 419 -39.58 6.18 -11.56
CA ALA A 419 -39.89 7.50 -12.11
C ALA A 419 -39.40 7.63 -13.56
#